data_71a740646d674ab7fe4465d3773711b2
#
_entry.id   71a740646d674ab7fe4465d3773711b2
#
_cell.length_a   1.000
_cell.length_b   1.000
_cell.length_c   1.000
_cell.angle_alpha   90.00
_cell.angle_beta   90.00
_cell.angle_gamma   90.00
#
_symmetry.space_group_name_H-M   'P 1'
#
loop_
_entity.id
_entity.type
_entity.pdbx_description
1 polymer ?
#
loop_
_entity_poly.entity_id
_entity_poly.type
_entity_poly.pdbx_seq_one_letter_code
_entity_poly.pdbx_strand_id
1 'polypeptide(L)'
;AEQMRIDSLERAQNLSLTQENTLESQLQSANDSIRLAALAMAKNELGAFSNNLEGDSVTISVNTSTLNLEFSNLGARVKSAILSDYRTYDSLPLQLLSPSEQLNLVFLAQGYKLINTEKLVFKTFCNNIQLTDDATLNVEKDSLVISMRAYTDDSTGYNENQYLEFRYIVYPENYLVDFDIVFHGLNDVIQVQPYVDLYWNNELIRQEKNKENERRTSSIYYKPVSDDVDYISEGRDEVEKQNTPLQWISF
;
A
#
# COMPACT_ATOMS: atom_id res chain seq x y z
N ALA A 1 19.79 -51.60 -40.63
CA ALA A 1 19.13 -51.77 -39.32
C ALA A 1 19.45 -50.60 -38.33
N GLU A 2 20.71 -50.17 -38.28
CA GLU A 2 21.15 -49.08 -37.34
C GLU A 2 20.64 -47.72 -37.77
N GLN A 3 20.67 -47.40 -39.09
CA GLN A 3 20.14 -46.15 -39.61
C GLN A 3 18.63 -46.00 -39.39
N MET A 4 17.84 -47.08 -39.53
CA MET A 4 16.40 -47.06 -39.21
C MET A 4 16.10 -46.82 -37.72
N ARG A 5 17.00 -47.22 -36.83
CA ARG A 5 16.87 -46.94 -35.37
C ARG A 5 17.16 -45.48 -35.07
N ILE A 6 18.16 -44.88 -35.69
CA ILE A 6 18.50 -43.47 -35.54
C ILE A 6 17.34 -42.60 -36.04
N ASP A 7 16.83 -42.87 -37.24
CA ASP A 7 15.70 -42.12 -37.82
C ASP A 7 14.42 -42.23 -36.98
N SER A 8 14.19 -43.38 -36.32
CA SER A 8 13.02 -43.53 -35.45
C SER A 8 13.17 -42.78 -34.10
N LEU A 9 14.39 -42.69 -33.54
CA LEU A 9 14.69 -41.93 -32.36
C LEU A 9 14.59 -40.41 -32.61
N GLU A 10 15.13 -39.94 -33.74
CA GLU A 10 15.01 -38.52 -34.13
C GLU A 10 13.55 -38.11 -34.36
N ARG A 11 12.75 -38.99 -35.00
CA ARG A 11 11.30 -38.72 -35.14
C ARG A 11 10.57 -38.67 -33.80
N ALA A 12 10.91 -39.56 -32.86
CA ALA A 12 10.32 -39.56 -31.54
C ALA A 12 10.71 -38.31 -30.74
N GLN A 13 11.98 -37.88 -30.82
CA GLN A 13 12.43 -36.63 -30.18
C GLN A 13 11.77 -35.39 -30.79
N ASN A 14 11.67 -35.31 -32.13
CA ASN A 14 11.00 -34.21 -32.79
C ASN A 14 9.49 -34.15 -32.46
N LEU A 15 8.84 -35.31 -32.27
CA LEU A 15 7.44 -35.38 -31.87
C LEU A 15 7.23 -34.88 -30.44
N SER A 16 8.13 -35.25 -29.51
CA SER A 16 8.07 -34.80 -28.10
C SER A 16 8.31 -33.29 -27.99
N LEU A 17 9.30 -32.74 -28.71
CA LEU A 17 9.56 -31.30 -28.75
C LEU A 17 8.38 -30.50 -29.34
N THR A 18 7.73 -31.06 -30.38
CA THR A 18 6.54 -30.42 -30.98
C THR A 18 5.36 -30.44 -30.01
N GLN A 19 5.18 -31.51 -29.23
CA GLN A 19 4.13 -31.61 -28.21
C GLN A 19 4.40 -30.66 -27.02
N GLU A 20 5.64 -30.56 -26.54
CA GLU A 20 6.02 -29.61 -25.49
C GLU A 20 5.76 -28.15 -25.93
N ASN A 21 6.21 -27.76 -27.12
CA ASN A 21 5.97 -26.42 -27.65
C ASN A 21 4.47 -26.12 -27.85
N THR A 22 3.67 -27.13 -28.19
CA THR A 22 2.21 -26.97 -28.33
C THR A 22 1.56 -26.79 -26.96
N LEU A 23 1.99 -27.54 -25.92
CA LEU A 23 1.51 -27.42 -24.57
C LEU A 23 1.88 -26.06 -23.96
N GLU A 24 3.12 -25.61 -24.15
CA GLU A 24 3.56 -24.29 -23.69
C GLU A 24 2.74 -23.16 -24.33
N SER A 25 2.50 -23.24 -25.65
CA SER A 25 1.67 -22.23 -26.33
C SER A 25 0.22 -22.24 -25.86
N GLN A 26 -0.35 -23.40 -25.54
CA GLN A 26 -1.70 -23.53 -24.99
C GLN A 26 -1.78 -23.00 -23.55
N LEU A 27 -0.77 -23.25 -22.71
CA LEU A 27 -0.66 -22.70 -21.37
C LEU A 27 -0.54 -21.16 -21.40
N GLN A 28 0.29 -20.64 -22.30
CA GLN A 28 0.44 -19.21 -22.49
C GLN A 28 -0.89 -18.55 -22.89
N SER A 29 -1.58 -19.11 -23.89
CA SER A 29 -2.87 -18.58 -24.35
C SER A 29 -3.97 -18.66 -23.28
N ALA A 30 -3.96 -19.72 -22.46
CA ALA A 30 -4.89 -19.85 -21.32
C ALA A 30 -4.59 -18.79 -20.24
N ASN A 31 -3.33 -18.58 -19.92
CA ASN A 31 -2.90 -17.55 -18.98
C ASN A 31 -3.29 -16.14 -19.47
N ASP A 32 -3.07 -15.84 -20.74
CA ASP A 32 -3.46 -14.58 -21.35
C ASP A 32 -4.98 -14.36 -21.32
N SER A 33 -5.76 -15.43 -21.54
CA SER A 33 -7.22 -15.36 -21.45
C SER A 33 -7.71 -15.09 -20.02
N ILE A 34 -7.10 -15.73 -19.02
CA ILE A 34 -7.39 -15.50 -17.61
C ILE A 34 -7.04 -14.06 -17.22
N ARG A 35 -5.87 -13.57 -17.66
CA ARG A 35 -5.42 -12.20 -17.41
C ARG A 35 -6.36 -11.17 -18.04
N LEU A 36 -6.78 -11.37 -19.28
CA LEU A 36 -7.74 -10.49 -19.96
C LEU A 36 -9.10 -10.47 -19.25
N ALA A 37 -9.57 -11.62 -18.77
CA ALA A 37 -10.81 -11.70 -17.99
C ALA A 37 -10.67 -10.96 -16.64
N ALA A 38 -9.55 -11.11 -15.93
CA ALA A 38 -9.26 -10.39 -14.69
C ALA A 38 -9.21 -8.88 -14.90
N LEU A 39 -8.55 -8.41 -15.96
CA LEU A 39 -8.51 -7.00 -16.34
C LEU A 39 -9.91 -6.45 -16.69
N ALA A 40 -10.73 -7.23 -17.37
CA ALA A 40 -12.09 -6.82 -17.69
C ALA A 40 -12.95 -6.68 -16.41
N MET A 41 -12.79 -7.60 -15.45
CA MET A 41 -13.43 -7.49 -14.13
C MET A 41 -12.92 -6.26 -13.37
N ALA A 42 -11.61 -6.04 -13.35
CA ALA A 42 -10.99 -4.88 -12.71
C ALA A 42 -11.49 -3.56 -13.29
N LYS A 43 -11.58 -3.44 -14.61
CA LYS A 43 -12.18 -2.27 -15.28
C LYS A 43 -13.63 -2.06 -14.89
N ASN A 44 -14.36 -3.14 -14.70
CA ASN A 44 -15.73 -3.04 -14.24
C ASN A 44 -15.84 -2.61 -12.77
N GLU A 45 -14.93 -3.03 -11.90
CA GLU A 45 -14.92 -2.66 -10.48
C GLU A 45 -14.32 -1.28 -10.21
N LEU A 46 -13.14 -0.99 -10.76
CA LEU A 46 -12.35 0.19 -10.44
C LEU A 46 -12.48 1.33 -11.45
N GLY A 47 -13.13 1.10 -12.60
CA GLY A 47 -13.32 2.13 -13.62
C GLY A 47 -11.99 2.76 -14.04
N ALA A 48 -11.87 4.08 -13.85
CA ALA A 48 -10.70 4.85 -14.24
C ALA A 48 -9.40 4.49 -13.49
N PHE A 49 -9.45 3.70 -12.42
CA PHE A 49 -8.26 3.29 -11.65
C PHE A 49 -7.81 1.86 -11.95
N SER A 50 -8.37 1.20 -12.96
CA SER A 50 -8.19 -0.24 -13.20
C SER A 50 -6.75 -0.65 -13.50
N ASN A 51 -5.93 0.19 -14.14
CA ASN A 51 -4.53 -0.11 -14.43
C ASN A 51 -3.64 -0.15 -13.18
N ASN A 52 -4.13 0.35 -12.03
CA ASN A 52 -3.38 0.29 -10.76
C ASN A 52 -3.54 -1.05 -10.01
N LEU A 53 -4.22 -2.05 -10.56
CA LEU A 53 -4.23 -3.41 -10.01
C LEU A 53 -3.01 -4.23 -10.42
N GLU A 54 -2.35 -3.85 -11.49
CA GLU A 54 -1.15 -4.52 -11.99
C GLU A 54 0.08 -3.67 -11.72
N GLY A 55 1.15 -4.30 -11.30
CA GLY A 55 2.44 -3.68 -11.05
C GLY A 55 3.26 -4.48 -10.06
N ASP A 56 4.56 -4.24 -10.08
CA ASP A 56 5.47 -4.86 -9.13
C ASP A 56 5.32 -4.21 -7.75
N SER A 57 5.33 -5.04 -6.71
CA SER A 57 5.36 -4.54 -5.34
C SER A 57 6.75 -4.00 -5.04
N VAL A 58 6.83 -2.71 -4.70
CA VAL A 58 8.07 -2.01 -4.36
C VAL A 58 8.04 -1.62 -2.89
N THR A 59 9.14 -1.89 -2.19
CA THR A 59 9.36 -1.51 -0.79
C THR A 59 10.45 -0.43 -0.73
N ILE A 60 10.14 0.69 -0.08
CA ILE A 60 11.10 1.76 0.15
C ILE A 60 11.46 1.79 1.64
N SER A 61 12.71 1.47 1.95
CA SER A 61 13.26 1.59 3.30
C SER A 61 13.88 2.98 3.48
N VAL A 62 13.49 3.68 4.55
CA VAL A 62 13.98 5.01 4.88
C VAL A 62 14.56 4.99 6.28
N ASN A 63 15.84 5.34 6.39
CA ASN A 63 16.54 5.40 7.67
C ASN A 63 16.87 6.87 8.02
N THR A 64 16.46 7.27 9.21
CA THR A 64 16.83 8.55 9.82
C THR A 64 17.63 8.29 11.10
N SER A 65 18.04 9.32 11.82
CA SER A 65 18.64 9.16 13.15
C SER A 65 17.67 8.59 14.18
N THR A 66 16.36 8.83 14.02
CA THR A 66 15.31 8.49 15.00
C THR A 66 14.41 7.34 14.57
N LEU A 67 14.22 7.15 13.27
CA LEU A 67 13.24 6.21 12.69
C LEU A 67 13.86 5.33 11.59
N ASN A 68 13.44 4.06 11.56
CA ASN A 68 13.59 3.20 10.40
C ASN A 68 12.18 2.85 9.90
N LEU A 69 11.88 3.30 8.70
CA LEU A 69 10.55 3.17 8.08
C LEU A 69 10.61 2.27 6.85
N GLU A 70 9.57 1.50 6.64
CA GLU A 70 9.35 0.80 5.37
C GLU A 70 8.00 1.23 4.79
N PHE A 71 8.02 1.64 3.53
CA PHE A 71 6.83 2.00 2.76
C PHE A 71 6.58 0.95 1.69
N SER A 72 5.32 0.63 1.46
CA SER A 72 4.88 -0.24 0.35
C SER A 72 4.07 0.55 -0.65
N ASN A 73 4.34 0.37 -1.93
CA ASN A 73 3.54 0.95 -3.00
C ASN A 73 2.18 0.26 -3.16
N LEU A 74 2.00 -0.95 -2.63
CA LEU A 74 0.69 -1.59 -2.55
C LEU A 74 -0.11 -0.95 -1.41
N GLY A 75 -1.17 -0.24 -1.76
CA GLY A 75 -1.98 0.54 -0.84
C GLY A 75 -1.33 1.86 -0.41
N ALA A 76 -0.11 2.17 -0.88
CA ALA A 76 0.67 3.38 -0.55
C ALA A 76 0.84 3.62 0.97
N ARG A 77 1.11 2.57 1.73
CA ARG A 77 1.12 2.59 3.20
C ARG A 77 2.52 2.50 3.82
N VAL A 78 2.62 2.94 5.08
CA VAL A 78 3.76 2.61 5.95
C VAL A 78 3.60 1.17 6.41
N LYS A 79 4.54 0.30 6.07
CA LYS A 79 4.53 -1.13 6.39
C LYS A 79 5.20 -1.44 7.72
N SER A 80 6.19 -0.63 8.08
CA SER A 80 6.96 -0.78 9.31
C SER A 80 7.45 0.58 9.80
N ALA A 81 7.44 0.78 11.12
CA ALA A 81 8.02 1.95 11.77
C ALA A 81 8.72 1.49 13.05
N ILE A 82 10.05 1.63 13.08
CA ILE A 82 10.91 1.22 14.19
C ILE A 82 11.60 2.46 14.76
N LEU A 83 11.56 2.61 16.08
CA LEU A 83 12.29 3.64 16.79
C LEU A 83 13.75 3.23 16.96
N SER A 84 14.70 4.02 16.44
CA SER A 84 16.12 3.67 16.41
C SER A 84 16.74 3.54 17.80
N ASP A 85 16.38 4.46 18.71
CA ASP A 85 16.96 4.59 20.04
C ASP A 85 16.22 3.80 21.13
N TYR A 86 15.11 3.18 20.79
CA TYR A 86 14.28 2.47 21.76
C TYR A 86 14.31 0.97 21.57
N ARG A 87 14.18 0.25 22.67
CA ARG A 87 14.12 -1.21 22.70
C ARG A 87 12.94 -1.68 23.55
N THR A 88 12.41 -2.83 23.21
CA THR A 88 11.44 -3.56 24.03
C THR A 88 12.10 -4.07 25.32
N TYR A 89 11.31 -4.57 26.26
CA TYR A 89 11.79 -5.13 27.53
C TYR A 89 12.78 -6.30 27.34
N ASP A 90 12.73 -7.00 26.23
CA ASP A 90 13.62 -8.12 25.86
C ASP A 90 14.73 -7.70 24.87
N SER A 91 14.99 -6.40 24.77
CA SER A 91 16.05 -5.79 23.96
C SER A 91 15.89 -5.92 22.43
N LEU A 92 14.69 -6.22 21.95
CA LEU A 92 14.37 -6.19 20.52
C LEU A 92 14.14 -4.73 20.04
N PRO A 93 14.24 -4.46 18.73
CA PRO A 93 13.85 -3.17 18.16
C PRO A 93 12.39 -2.82 18.52
N LEU A 94 12.15 -1.59 18.94
CA LEU A 94 10.80 -1.14 19.27
C LEU A 94 10.04 -0.78 17.98
N GLN A 95 9.10 -1.62 17.60
CA GLN A 95 8.27 -1.48 16.41
C GLN A 95 6.91 -0.93 16.78
N LEU A 96 6.49 0.18 16.13
CA LEU A 96 5.22 0.85 16.41
C LEU A 96 4.03 0.25 15.68
N LEU A 97 4.27 -0.24 14.45
CA LEU A 97 3.22 -0.75 13.57
C LEU A 97 3.28 -2.26 13.46
N SER A 98 2.12 -2.91 13.53
CA SER A 98 2.02 -4.35 13.28
C SER A 98 2.07 -4.65 11.78
N PRO A 99 2.47 -5.87 11.37
CA PRO A 99 2.40 -6.28 9.98
C PRO A 99 0.97 -6.29 9.41
N SER A 100 -0.05 -6.33 10.28
CA SER A 100 -1.48 -6.31 9.94
C SER A 100 -2.06 -4.91 9.82
N GLU A 101 -1.24 -3.85 10.00
CA GLU A 101 -1.70 -2.47 9.86
C GLU A 101 -2.32 -2.22 8.49
N GLN A 102 -3.42 -1.47 8.51
CA GLN A 102 -4.14 -1.03 7.32
C GLN A 102 -4.42 0.46 7.41
N LEU A 103 -4.05 1.17 6.38
CA LEU A 103 -4.42 2.56 6.14
C LEU A 103 -4.91 2.67 4.71
N ASN A 104 -6.20 2.91 4.52
CA ASN A 104 -6.77 2.98 3.17
C ASN A 104 -7.91 3.98 3.09
N LEU A 105 -8.09 4.55 1.90
CA LEU A 105 -9.22 5.37 1.54
C LEU A 105 -10.27 4.55 0.79
N VAL A 106 -11.53 4.87 1.07
CA VAL A 106 -12.66 4.38 0.29
C VAL A 106 -13.50 5.56 -0.18
N PHE A 107 -13.73 5.63 -1.49
CA PHE A 107 -14.51 6.70 -2.11
C PHE A 107 -15.24 6.23 -3.37
N LEU A 108 -16.25 6.98 -3.79
CA LEU A 108 -17.00 6.70 -5.01
C LEU A 108 -16.38 7.44 -6.20
N ALA A 109 -16.01 6.68 -7.23
CA ALA A 109 -15.70 7.21 -8.54
C ALA A 109 -16.93 7.24 -9.45
N GLN A 110 -16.79 7.88 -10.62
CA GLN A 110 -17.81 7.96 -11.66
C GLN A 110 -18.37 6.57 -12.01
N GLY A 111 -19.69 6.48 -12.25
CA GLY A 111 -20.38 5.21 -12.50
C GLY A 111 -20.62 4.37 -11.24
N TYR A 112 -20.63 5.00 -10.06
CA TYR A 112 -20.85 4.34 -8.75
C TYR A 112 -19.82 3.25 -8.44
N LYS A 113 -18.57 3.45 -8.86
CA LYS A 113 -17.48 2.52 -8.57
C LYS A 113 -16.89 2.83 -7.22
N LEU A 114 -16.90 1.85 -6.32
CA LEU A 114 -16.30 1.96 -4.99
C LEU A 114 -14.80 1.65 -5.10
N ILE A 115 -13.97 2.68 -4.93
CA ILE A 115 -12.52 2.56 -4.97
C ILE A 115 -12.02 2.35 -3.54
N ASN A 116 -11.29 1.25 -3.31
CA ASN A 116 -10.52 1.00 -2.10
C ASN A 116 -9.04 1.01 -2.46
N THR A 117 -8.30 1.94 -1.87
CA THR A 117 -6.87 2.14 -2.18
C THR A 117 -5.97 1.00 -1.72
N GLU A 118 -6.40 0.16 -0.78
CA GLU A 118 -5.64 -0.98 -0.26
C GLU A 118 -5.16 -1.94 -1.38
N LYS A 119 -5.97 -2.07 -2.44
CA LYS A 119 -5.72 -2.98 -3.56
C LYS A 119 -4.92 -2.35 -4.70
N LEU A 120 -4.67 -1.05 -4.66
CA LEU A 120 -4.02 -0.33 -5.73
C LEU A 120 -2.50 -0.36 -5.58
N VAL A 121 -1.81 -0.59 -6.68
CA VAL A 121 -0.35 -0.43 -6.79
C VAL A 121 -0.05 0.97 -7.26
N PHE A 122 0.60 1.76 -6.42
CA PHE A 122 0.93 3.15 -6.68
C PHE A 122 2.30 3.27 -7.34
N LYS A 123 2.47 4.21 -8.26
CA LYS A 123 3.80 4.62 -8.73
C LYS A 123 4.49 5.44 -7.65
N THR A 124 5.70 5.06 -7.29
CA THR A 124 6.46 5.68 -6.19
C THR A 124 7.48 6.67 -6.72
N PHE A 125 7.56 7.82 -6.07
CA PHE A 125 8.53 8.87 -6.36
C PHE A 125 9.20 9.32 -5.06
N CYS A 126 10.52 9.45 -5.07
CA CYS A 126 11.29 10.07 -3.98
C CYS A 126 11.91 11.36 -4.50
N ASN A 127 11.57 12.49 -3.89
CA ASN A 127 11.97 13.84 -4.35
C ASN A 127 11.73 14.02 -5.86
N ASN A 128 10.56 13.60 -6.37
CA ASN A 128 10.14 13.61 -7.78
C ASN A 128 10.93 12.68 -8.73
N ILE A 129 11.77 11.80 -8.23
CA ILE A 129 12.42 10.74 -9.02
C ILE A 129 11.63 9.46 -8.85
N GLN A 130 11.16 8.90 -9.95
CA GLN A 130 10.40 7.63 -9.93
C GLN A 130 11.32 6.47 -9.53
N LEU A 131 10.83 5.64 -8.61
CA LEU A 131 11.45 4.38 -8.21
C LEU A 131 10.61 3.22 -8.74
N THR A 132 11.28 2.27 -9.39
CA THR A 132 10.65 1.06 -9.97
C THR A 132 11.04 -0.20 -9.22
N ASP A 133 12.05 -0.13 -8.38
CA ASP A 133 12.62 -1.24 -7.63
C ASP A 133 12.73 -0.88 -6.14
N ASP A 134 12.93 -1.89 -5.30
CA ASP A 134 13.20 -1.71 -3.88
C ASP A 134 14.39 -0.78 -3.66
N ALA A 135 14.25 0.14 -2.74
CA ALA A 135 15.30 1.12 -2.46
C ALA A 135 15.49 1.33 -0.95
N THR A 136 16.73 1.62 -0.56
CA THR A 136 17.06 2.05 0.80
C THR A 136 17.64 3.46 0.74
N LEU A 137 17.02 4.38 1.47
CA LEU A 137 17.36 5.80 1.48
C LEU A 137 17.74 6.22 2.90
N ASN A 138 18.81 6.98 3.03
CA ASN A 138 19.24 7.58 4.31
C ASN A 138 18.96 9.08 4.29
N VAL A 139 18.29 9.56 5.33
CA VAL A 139 17.89 10.97 5.49
C VAL A 139 18.71 11.59 6.59
N GLU A 140 19.72 12.38 6.21
CA GLU A 140 20.73 12.93 7.14
C GLU A 140 20.57 14.44 7.40
N LYS A 141 20.17 15.21 6.41
CA LYS A 141 20.13 16.69 6.48
C LYS A 141 18.80 17.28 6.05
N ASP A 142 18.38 16.97 4.82
CA ASP A 142 17.16 17.51 4.23
C ASP A 142 16.03 16.49 4.37
N SER A 143 14.78 16.96 4.44
CA SER A 143 13.62 16.08 4.44
C SER A 143 13.49 15.31 3.13
N LEU A 144 13.00 14.08 3.23
CA LEU A 144 12.67 13.23 2.08
C LEU A 144 11.17 13.28 1.83
N VAL A 145 10.79 13.58 0.60
CA VAL A 145 9.39 13.49 0.15
C VAL A 145 9.19 12.19 -0.63
N ILE A 146 8.28 11.34 -0.13
CA ILE A 146 7.83 10.13 -0.79
C ILE A 146 6.42 10.38 -1.30
N SER A 147 6.26 10.40 -2.62
CA SER A 147 4.97 10.56 -3.30
C SER A 147 4.57 9.24 -3.94
N MET A 148 3.43 8.70 -3.55
CA MET A 148 2.85 7.50 -4.12
C MET A 148 1.58 7.87 -4.86
N ARG A 149 1.53 7.63 -6.18
CA ARG A 149 0.47 8.11 -7.07
C ARG A 149 -0.25 6.98 -7.76
N ALA A 150 -1.58 6.92 -7.59
CA ALA A 150 -2.47 6.10 -8.38
C ALA A 150 -3.10 6.97 -9.48
N TYR A 151 -2.67 6.73 -10.71
CA TYR A 151 -3.13 7.49 -11.88
C TYR A 151 -4.43 6.92 -12.43
N THR A 152 -5.26 7.79 -13.01
CA THR A 152 -6.40 7.31 -13.79
C THR A 152 -5.94 6.78 -15.15
N ASP A 153 -6.78 5.92 -15.72
CA ASP A 153 -6.57 5.36 -17.05
C ASP A 153 -7.01 6.34 -18.13
N ASP A 154 -6.29 6.38 -19.24
CA ASP A 154 -6.73 7.00 -20.49
C ASP A 154 -6.59 6.03 -21.67
N SER A 155 -6.85 6.52 -22.88
CA SER A 155 -6.73 5.70 -24.09
C SER A 155 -5.30 5.28 -24.44
N THR A 156 -4.29 5.89 -23.82
CA THR A 156 -2.86 5.68 -24.07
C THR A 156 -2.14 4.99 -22.89
N GLY A 157 -2.83 4.80 -21.76
CA GLY A 157 -2.28 4.24 -20.55
C GLY A 157 -2.69 5.02 -19.31
N TYR A 158 -1.74 5.72 -18.66
CA TYR A 158 -2.00 6.54 -17.49
C TYR A 158 -2.16 8.01 -17.86
N ASN A 159 -3.18 8.67 -17.27
CA ASN A 159 -3.34 10.12 -17.37
C ASN A 159 -2.48 10.80 -16.28
N GLU A 160 -1.34 11.34 -16.67
CA GLU A 160 -0.40 11.98 -15.74
C GLU A 160 -0.95 13.24 -15.04
N ASN A 161 -2.03 13.81 -15.56
CA ASN A 161 -2.69 14.99 -14.98
C ASN A 161 -3.84 14.64 -14.01
N GLN A 162 -4.12 13.35 -13.81
CA GLN A 162 -5.21 12.89 -12.96
C GLN A 162 -4.75 11.74 -12.08
N TYR A 163 -4.54 12.01 -10.78
CA TYR A 163 -4.08 10.99 -9.83
C TYR A 163 -4.53 11.28 -8.40
N LEU A 164 -4.62 10.21 -7.62
CA LEU A 164 -4.64 10.23 -6.17
C LEU A 164 -3.20 10.09 -5.68
N GLU A 165 -2.74 10.97 -4.79
CA GLU A 165 -1.41 10.91 -4.20
C GLU A 165 -1.48 10.76 -2.69
N PHE A 166 -0.72 9.81 -2.17
CA PHE A 166 -0.35 9.72 -0.77
C PHE A 166 1.08 10.23 -0.65
N ARG A 167 1.25 11.34 0.07
CA ARG A 167 2.53 12.03 0.21
C ARG A 167 2.98 11.97 1.66
N TYR A 168 4.17 11.44 1.86
CA TYR A 168 4.84 11.37 3.15
C TYR A 168 6.06 12.28 3.14
N ILE A 169 6.29 13.02 4.23
CA ILE A 169 7.50 13.84 4.43
C ILE A 169 8.21 13.32 5.66
N VAL A 170 9.42 12.80 5.47
CA VAL A 170 10.25 12.22 6.51
C VAL A 170 11.40 13.17 6.82
N TYR A 171 11.60 13.49 8.10
CA TYR A 171 12.60 14.41 8.59
C TYR A 171 13.77 13.66 9.23
N PRO A 172 15.03 14.20 9.15
CA PRO A 172 16.23 13.50 9.61
C PRO A 172 16.28 13.24 11.12
N GLU A 173 15.75 14.16 11.95
CA GLU A 173 15.86 14.13 13.41
C GLU A 173 14.50 14.24 14.12
N ASN A 174 13.43 13.79 13.48
CA ASN A 174 12.08 13.89 14.02
C ASN A 174 11.41 12.52 14.08
N TYR A 175 10.57 12.31 15.05
CA TYR A 175 9.67 11.13 15.17
C TYR A 175 8.36 11.32 14.42
N LEU A 176 8.07 12.53 13.92
CA LEU A 176 6.87 12.81 13.15
C LEU A 176 7.13 12.61 11.66
N VAL A 177 6.15 12.06 10.99
CA VAL A 177 6.07 11.95 9.54
C VAL A 177 4.82 12.69 9.10
N ASP A 178 4.96 13.70 8.25
CA ASP A 178 3.79 14.38 7.69
C ASP A 178 3.15 13.50 6.62
N PHE A 179 1.83 13.50 6.59
CA PHE A 179 1.05 12.71 5.65
C PHE A 179 -0.06 13.55 5.02
N ASP A 180 -0.03 13.66 3.71
CA ASP A 180 -1.02 14.38 2.91
C ASP A 180 -1.70 13.44 1.93
N ILE A 181 -3.01 13.62 1.74
CA ILE A 181 -3.78 12.96 0.69
C ILE A 181 -4.21 14.02 -0.32
N VAL A 182 -3.77 13.87 -1.57
CA VAL A 182 -3.99 14.84 -2.61
C VAL A 182 -4.79 14.23 -3.77
N PHE A 183 -5.93 14.82 -4.08
CA PHE A 183 -6.74 14.50 -5.26
C PHE A 183 -6.40 15.49 -6.37
N HIS A 184 -5.54 15.11 -7.30
CA HIS A 184 -5.08 15.98 -8.39
C HIS A 184 -5.87 15.73 -9.68
N GLY A 185 -6.56 16.78 -10.18
CA GLY A 185 -7.30 16.73 -11.45
C GLY A 185 -8.48 15.75 -11.49
N LEU A 186 -8.95 15.26 -10.35
CA LEU A 186 -9.95 14.18 -10.26
C LEU A 186 -11.40 14.64 -10.19
N ASN A 187 -11.70 15.93 -10.43
CA ASN A 187 -13.05 16.49 -10.31
C ASN A 187 -14.09 15.77 -11.19
N ASP A 188 -13.66 15.32 -12.38
CA ASP A 188 -14.52 14.63 -13.34
C ASP A 188 -14.47 13.08 -13.17
N VAL A 189 -13.66 12.59 -12.23
CA VAL A 189 -13.45 11.14 -12.00
C VAL A 189 -14.11 10.69 -10.70
N ILE A 190 -14.06 11.52 -9.68
CA ILE A 190 -14.65 11.23 -8.37
C ILE A 190 -16.08 11.78 -8.37
N GLN A 191 -17.00 10.97 -7.88
CA GLN A 191 -18.37 11.43 -7.66
C GLN A 191 -18.37 12.49 -6.55
N VAL A 192 -19.06 13.60 -6.78
CA VAL A 192 -19.20 14.65 -5.76
C VAL A 192 -19.88 14.07 -4.52
N GLN A 193 -19.12 14.00 -3.44
CA GLN A 193 -19.60 13.57 -2.13
C GLN A 193 -18.96 14.44 -1.05
N PRO A 194 -19.62 14.66 0.08
CA PRO A 194 -19.14 15.60 1.11
C PRO A 194 -17.93 15.07 1.89
N TYR A 195 -17.62 13.78 1.79
CA TYR A 195 -16.53 13.12 2.53
C TYR A 195 -16.00 11.92 1.78
N VAL A 196 -14.82 11.49 2.17
CA VAL A 196 -14.21 10.20 1.84
C VAL A 196 -13.96 9.45 3.14
N ASP A 197 -14.06 8.13 3.11
CA ASP A 197 -13.81 7.31 4.29
C ASP A 197 -12.33 6.96 4.37
N LEU A 198 -11.69 7.33 5.50
CA LEU A 198 -10.34 6.90 5.86
C LEU A 198 -10.46 5.77 6.88
N TYR A 199 -9.96 4.60 6.53
CA TYR A 199 -9.83 3.46 7.45
C TYR A 199 -8.40 3.36 7.94
N TRP A 200 -8.23 3.40 9.25
CA TRP A 200 -6.96 3.16 9.89
C TRP A 200 -7.14 2.09 10.98
N ASN A 201 -6.51 0.95 10.77
CA ASN A 201 -6.53 -0.18 11.69
C ASN A 201 -5.10 -0.57 12.04
N ASN A 202 -4.78 -0.55 13.33
CA ASN A 202 -3.48 -0.95 13.84
C ASN A 202 -3.66 -1.87 15.06
N GLU A 203 -2.98 -3.02 15.04
CA GLU A 203 -2.87 -3.90 16.18
C GLU A 203 -1.63 -3.50 16.99
N LEU A 204 -1.81 -3.06 18.25
CA LEU A 204 -0.69 -2.66 19.09
C LEU A 204 0.18 -3.86 19.46
N ILE A 205 1.46 -3.76 19.11
CA ILE A 205 2.46 -4.79 19.40
C ILE A 205 2.90 -4.63 20.85
N ARG A 206 3.01 -5.76 21.56
CA ARG A 206 3.49 -5.76 22.95
C ARG A 206 4.93 -5.29 23.04
N GLN A 207 5.18 -4.25 23.85
CA GLN A 207 6.49 -3.63 24.08
C GLN A 207 7.02 -3.91 25.49
N GLU A 208 6.11 -4.07 26.47
CA GLU A 208 6.45 -4.15 27.88
C GLU A 208 6.37 -5.58 28.44
N LYS A 209 7.15 -5.85 29.49
CA LYS A 209 7.15 -7.14 30.18
C LYS A 209 5.81 -7.45 30.84
N ASN A 210 5.18 -6.46 31.45
CA ASN A 210 3.90 -6.59 32.12
C ASN A 210 2.74 -6.16 31.21
N LYS A 211 2.09 -7.13 30.58
CA LYS A 211 0.98 -6.93 29.68
C LYS A 211 -0.21 -6.17 30.31
N GLU A 212 -0.49 -6.41 31.60
CA GLU A 212 -1.61 -5.74 32.28
C GLU A 212 -1.31 -4.25 32.50
N ASN A 213 -0.07 -3.92 32.86
CA ASN A 213 0.34 -2.53 33.01
C ASN A 213 0.35 -1.80 31.67
N GLU A 214 0.90 -2.43 30.63
CA GLU A 214 0.89 -1.88 29.27
C GLU A 214 -0.54 -1.58 28.81
N ARG A 215 -1.46 -2.54 28.96
CA ARG A 215 -2.87 -2.34 28.62
C ARG A 215 -3.54 -1.22 29.42
N ARG A 216 -3.22 -1.05 30.69
CA ARG A 216 -3.77 0.02 31.51
C ARG A 216 -3.30 1.42 31.10
N THR A 217 -2.15 1.50 30.44
CA THR A 217 -1.60 2.77 29.96
C THR A 217 -1.88 3.01 28.47
N SER A 218 -2.42 2.02 27.77
CA SER A 218 -2.80 2.14 26.36
C SER A 218 -4.19 2.79 26.29
N SER A 219 -4.29 3.93 25.65
CA SER A 219 -5.53 4.69 25.49
C SER A 219 -5.54 5.41 24.17
N ILE A 220 -6.71 5.56 23.58
CA ILE A 220 -6.88 6.39 22.40
C ILE A 220 -7.31 7.78 22.88
N TYR A 221 -6.49 8.77 22.61
CA TYR A 221 -6.83 10.18 22.88
C TYR A 221 -7.29 10.85 21.60
N TYR A 222 -8.27 11.72 21.70
CA TYR A 222 -8.76 12.52 20.57
C TYR A 222 -9.16 13.91 21.02
N LYS A 223 -9.08 14.87 20.09
CA LYS A 223 -9.43 16.27 20.31
C LYS A 223 -10.45 16.70 19.29
N PRO A 224 -11.73 16.87 19.67
CA PRO A 224 -12.71 17.57 18.84
C PRO A 224 -12.32 19.04 18.63
N VAL A 225 -12.66 19.61 17.48
CA VAL A 225 -12.38 21.02 17.17
C VAL A 225 -13.07 21.97 18.16
N SER A 226 -14.26 21.61 18.62
CA SER A 226 -15.13 22.44 19.46
C SER A 226 -15.19 22.05 20.93
N ASP A 227 -14.42 21.04 21.37
CA ASP A 227 -14.51 20.50 22.72
C ASP A 227 -13.11 20.21 23.31
N ASP A 228 -13.03 19.84 24.59
CA ASP A 228 -11.78 19.45 25.24
C ASP A 228 -11.27 18.08 24.77
N VAL A 229 -10.01 17.76 25.13
CA VAL A 229 -9.42 16.44 24.87
C VAL A 229 -10.18 15.39 25.66
N ASP A 230 -10.56 14.31 24.98
CA ASP A 230 -11.20 13.15 25.56
C ASP A 230 -10.44 11.88 25.20
N TYR A 231 -10.80 10.73 25.77
CA TYR A 231 -10.09 9.48 25.54
C TYR A 231 -10.99 8.25 25.70
N ILE A 232 -10.60 7.20 25.01
CA ILE A 232 -11.14 5.84 25.17
C ILE A 232 -10.08 5.04 25.92
N SER A 233 -10.45 4.55 27.13
CA SER A 233 -9.54 3.73 27.94
C SER A 233 -9.57 2.27 27.53
N GLU A 234 -8.47 1.55 27.80
CA GLU A 234 -8.44 0.10 27.69
C GLU A 234 -9.42 -0.55 28.67
N GLY A 235 -9.89 -1.70 28.41
CA GLY A 235 -10.66 -2.48 29.40
C GLY A 235 -11.99 -2.99 28.91
N ARG A 236 -12.50 -2.45 27.82
CA ARG A 236 -13.71 -2.93 27.14
C ARG A 236 -13.70 -2.52 25.68
N ASP A 237 -14.38 -3.30 24.86
CA ASP A 237 -14.66 -2.90 23.49
C ASP A 237 -15.61 -1.69 23.53
N GLU A 238 -15.15 -0.58 22.97
CA GLU A 238 -15.91 0.67 22.95
C GLU A 238 -15.93 1.23 21.54
N VAL A 239 -17.07 1.79 21.16
CA VAL A 239 -17.24 2.52 19.89
C VAL A 239 -17.65 3.93 20.23
N GLU A 240 -16.77 4.87 19.96
CA GLU A 240 -17.05 6.29 20.11
C GLU A 240 -17.40 6.90 18.74
N LYS A 241 -18.52 7.64 18.69
CA LYS A 241 -18.95 8.36 17.49
C LYS A 241 -18.87 9.86 17.74
N GLN A 242 -17.95 10.50 17.05
CA GLN A 242 -17.84 11.94 17.09
C GLN A 242 -18.72 12.58 16.01
N ASN A 243 -19.57 13.53 16.40
CA ASN A 243 -20.44 14.29 15.50
C ASN A 243 -19.78 15.59 15.00
N THR A 244 -18.62 15.92 15.53
CA THR A 244 -17.81 17.08 15.16
C THR A 244 -16.48 16.63 14.60
N PRO A 245 -15.88 17.41 13.68
CA PRO A 245 -14.54 17.09 13.20
C PRO A 245 -13.53 16.99 14.33
N LEU A 246 -12.60 16.02 14.21
CA LEU A 246 -11.47 15.90 15.11
C LEU A 246 -10.33 16.80 14.64
N GLN A 247 -9.64 17.44 15.57
CA GLN A 247 -8.41 18.15 15.31
C GLN A 247 -7.23 17.19 15.21
N TRP A 248 -7.22 16.16 16.08
CA TRP A 248 -6.25 15.07 16.06
C TRP A 248 -6.78 13.84 16.82
N ILE A 249 -6.17 12.70 16.57
CA ILE A 249 -6.32 11.44 17.29
C ILE A 249 -4.92 10.85 17.53
N SER A 250 -4.73 10.19 18.67
CA SER A 250 -3.46 9.56 19.06
C SER A 250 -3.71 8.23 19.78
N PHE A 251 -2.84 7.28 19.53
CA PHE A 251 -2.78 5.98 20.21
C PHE A 251 -1.60 5.92 21.14
#